data_c7f2aba1626dc61383092aa499b32e80
#
_entry.id   c7f2aba1626dc61383092aa499b32e80
#
_cell.length_a   1.000
_cell.length_b   1.000
_cell.length_c   1.000
_cell.angle_alpha   90.00
_cell.angle_beta   90.00
_cell.angle_gamma   90.00
#
_symmetry.space_group_name_H-M   'P 1'
#
loop_
_entity.id
_entity.type
_entity.pdbx_description
1 polymer ?
#
loop_
_entity_poly.entity_id
_entity_poly.type
_entity_poly.pdbx_seq_one_letter_code
_entity_poly.pdbx_strand_id
1 'polypeptide(L)'
;MKTAKEKINNLLKSFSIKQLYFAAVLPLLILGYILIAFSVWNVYLHQMKNTLALETQNAIMNKADNFNGYFDSLYYATDSIIYSDITQQLLQKNVTPPSPDDQSLLTDILYNYMYHSSSSYVINSWTINNPIVTLSIQNAAGDLYATSAIYNTEKKRTNELFGLLKDNITALHGQGYLFWDIQSRSLYFFRAIYNNQISQTDQFLGLLSIRLSSRVFADSIGYHSSSSSTSYCFVTTEGEIVSNFSLLSDSDCQELFNNNRLTLHAYNYHANSQELKYGNFVLMGIINDSKLYAGSYRLLRHLLILISISVILITGSIILAYRVISGRFNQFIRKISSTDSLGNAALIHMNVKGEFEELENVYNSMLVRVSQLTSSLHAQELATKDAELASLYAQINPHFFVQY
;
A
#
# COMPACT_ATOMS: atom_id res chain seq x y z
N MET A 1 -40.01 -13.98 -25.26
CA MET A 1 -40.17 -13.14 -24.05
C MET A 1 -41.52 -13.25 -23.35
N LYS A 2 -42.67 -13.37 -24.04
CA LYS A 2 -44.00 -13.56 -23.42
C LYS A 2 -44.12 -14.85 -22.59
N THR A 3 -43.61 -15.97 -23.05
CA THR A 3 -43.67 -17.29 -22.36
C THR A 3 -42.85 -17.35 -21.04
N ALA A 4 -41.75 -16.60 -20.93
CA ALA A 4 -40.97 -16.52 -19.69
C ALA A 4 -41.68 -15.68 -18.63
N LYS A 5 -42.37 -14.61 -19.03
CA LYS A 5 -43.13 -13.74 -18.16
C LYS A 5 -44.39 -14.42 -17.60
N GLU A 6 -45.03 -15.27 -18.42
CA GLU A 6 -46.16 -16.10 -17.97
C GLU A 6 -45.75 -17.23 -17.03
N LYS A 7 -44.62 -17.90 -17.28
CA LYS A 7 -44.06 -18.88 -16.35
C LYS A 7 -43.66 -18.27 -15.00
N ILE A 8 -43.04 -17.10 -15.01
CA ILE A 8 -42.70 -16.37 -13.78
C ILE A 8 -43.96 -15.96 -13.02
N ASN A 9 -44.99 -15.46 -13.72
CA ASN A 9 -46.23 -15.03 -13.09
C ASN A 9 -47.02 -16.23 -12.49
N ASN A 10 -46.98 -17.38 -13.12
CA ASN A 10 -47.61 -18.60 -12.62
C ASN A 10 -46.86 -19.23 -11.45
N LEU A 11 -45.50 -19.15 -11.45
CA LEU A 11 -44.67 -19.49 -10.32
C LEU A 11 -44.90 -18.56 -9.12
N LEU A 12 -45.00 -17.25 -9.35
CA LEU A 12 -45.27 -16.27 -8.28
C LEU A 12 -46.64 -16.45 -7.62
N LYS A 13 -47.66 -16.91 -8.36
CA LYS A 13 -48.98 -17.23 -7.83
C LYS A 13 -49.03 -18.47 -6.96
N SER A 14 -48.12 -19.40 -7.14
CA SER A 14 -48.04 -20.66 -6.35
C SER A 14 -47.25 -20.50 -5.04
N PHE A 15 -46.48 -19.41 -4.88
CA PHE A 15 -45.72 -19.18 -3.67
C PHE A 15 -46.53 -18.50 -2.59
N SER A 16 -46.43 -18.98 -1.36
CA SER A 16 -46.92 -18.26 -0.21
C SER A 16 -46.15 -16.92 -0.09
N ILE A 17 -46.79 -15.89 0.50
CA ILE A 17 -46.18 -14.59 0.78
C ILE A 17 -44.79 -14.76 1.43
N LYS A 18 -44.61 -15.80 2.24
CA LYS A 18 -43.36 -16.20 2.87
C LYS A 18 -42.27 -16.52 1.84
N GLN A 19 -42.59 -17.41 0.92
CA GLN A 19 -41.65 -17.87 -0.11
C GLN A 19 -41.28 -16.74 -1.08
N LEU A 20 -42.24 -15.87 -1.39
CA LEU A 20 -42.00 -14.71 -2.25
C LEU A 20 -41.05 -13.69 -1.61
N TYR A 21 -41.22 -13.42 -0.32
CA TYR A 21 -40.34 -12.52 0.42
C TYR A 21 -38.88 -13.05 0.47
N PHE A 22 -38.72 -14.33 0.81
CA PHE A 22 -37.37 -14.94 0.82
C PHE A 22 -36.73 -15.02 -0.57
N ALA A 23 -37.52 -15.37 -1.59
CA ALA A 23 -37.05 -15.48 -2.97
C ALA A 23 -36.68 -14.13 -3.59
N ALA A 24 -37.29 -13.02 -3.15
CA ALA A 24 -36.98 -11.68 -3.67
C ALA A 24 -35.94 -10.93 -2.86
N VAL A 25 -36.07 -10.90 -1.54
CA VAL A 25 -35.24 -10.03 -0.66
C VAL A 25 -33.87 -10.64 -0.38
N LEU A 26 -33.81 -11.95 -0.12
CA LEU A 26 -32.55 -12.60 0.25
C LEU A 26 -31.50 -12.58 -0.88
N PRO A 27 -31.83 -12.93 -2.14
CA PRO A 27 -30.86 -12.87 -3.24
C PRO A 27 -30.40 -11.42 -3.51
N LEU A 28 -31.28 -10.44 -3.37
CA LEU A 28 -30.98 -9.04 -3.61
C LEU A 28 -30.01 -8.50 -2.55
N LEU A 29 -30.16 -8.89 -1.29
CA LEU A 29 -29.22 -8.58 -0.22
C LEU A 29 -27.87 -9.23 -0.45
N ILE A 30 -27.83 -10.53 -0.78
CA ILE A 30 -26.59 -11.26 -1.06
C ILE A 30 -25.86 -10.62 -2.25
N LEU A 31 -26.57 -10.29 -3.32
CA LEU A 31 -26.00 -9.62 -4.48
C LEU A 31 -25.42 -8.25 -4.11
N GLY A 32 -26.13 -7.46 -3.31
CA GLY A 32 -25.65 -6.18 -2.80
C GLY A 32 -24.34 -6.32 -2.02
N TYR A 33 -24.26 -7.30 -1.13
CA TYR A 33 -23.02 -7.58 -0.37
C TYR A 33 -21.87 -8.06 -1.24
N ILE A 34 -22.14 -8.89 -2.25
CA ILE A 34 -21.11 -9.33 -3.21
C ILE A 34 -20.58 -8.13 -3.98
N LEU A 35 -21.43 -7.21 -4.42
CA LEU A 35 -21.03 -6.00 -5.14
C LEU A 35 -20.18 -5.08 -4.24
N ILE A 36 -20.57 -4.89 -2.98
CA ILE A 36 -19.80 -4.11 -2.02
C ILE A 36 -18.43 -4.76 -1.77
N ALA A 37 -18.39 -6.06 -1.51
CA ALA A 37 -17.14 -6.79 -1.29
C ALA A 37 -16.21 -6.71 -2.50
N PHE A 38 -16.74 -6.85 -3.71
CA PHE A 38 -15.99 -6.72 -4.95
C PHE A 38 -15.47 -5.29 -5.17
N SER A 39 -16.28 -4.28 -4.88
CA SER A 39 -15.87 -2.88 -4.97
C SER A 39 -14.76 -2.55 -3.99
N VAL A 40 -14.91 -2.94 -2.72
CA VAL A 40 -13.89 -2.76 -1.68
C VAL A 40 -12.60 -3.50 -2.06
N TRP A 41 -12.69 -4.72 -2.57
CA TRP A 41 -11.54 -5.47 -3.05
C TRP A 41 -10.77 -4.73 -4.13
N ASN A 42 -11.45 -4.28 -5.19
CA ASN A 42 -10.81 -3.58 -6.31
C ASN A 42 -10.19 -2.24 -5.89
N VAL A 43 -10.92 -1.43 -5.14
CA VAL A 43 -10.43 -0.13 -4.67
C VAL A 43 -9.21 -0.33 -3.76
N TYR A 44 -9.31 -1.25 -2.81
CA TYR A 44 -8.21 -1.54 -1.88
C TYR A 44 -6.96 -2.05 -2.60
N LEU A 45 -7.10 -3.01 -3.54
CA LEU A 45 -5.96 -3.52 -4.32
C LEU A 45 -5.29 -2.43 -5.15
N HIS A 46 -6.09 -1.59 -5.81
CA HIS A 46 -5.55 -0.52 -6.65
C HIS A 46 -4.81 0.52 -5.79
N GLN A 47 -5.42 0.97 -4.71
CA GLN A 47 -4.82 1.93 -3.78
C GLN A 47 -3.56 1.38 -3.13
N MET A 48 -3.59 0.11 -2.71
CA MET A 48 -2.44 -0.58 -2.13
C MET A 48 -1.25 -0.62 -3.10
N LYS A 49 -1.47 -1.01 -4.36
CA LYS A 49 -0.41 -1.06 -5.38
C LYS A 49 0.21 0.31 -5.60
N ASN A 50 -0.61 1.35 -5.71
CA ASN A 50 -0.13 2.71 -5.92
C ASN A 50 0.66 3.25 -4.71
N THR A 51 0.16 3.03 -3.50
CA THR A 51 0.84 3.48 -2.28
C THR A 51 2.18 2.78 -2.10
N LEU A 52 2.23 1.45 -2.27
CA LEU A 52 3.45 0.68 -2.13
C LEU A 52 4.48 1.01 -3.22
N ALA A 53 4.04 1.25 -4.45
CA ALA A 53 4.93 1.71 -5.52
C ALA A 53 5.55 3.08 -5.18
N LEU A 54 4.76 4.02 -4.66
CA LEU A 54 5.23 5.33 -4.24
C LEU A 54 6.18 5.24 -3.04
N GLU A 55 5.85 4.43 -2.03
CA GLU A 55 6.70 4.23 -0.86
C GLU A 55 8.05 3.61 -1.23
N THR A 56 8.06 2.62 -2.12
CA THR A 56 9.31 2.00 -2.58
C THR A 56 10.14 2.96 -3.41
N GLN A 57 9.53 3.76 -4.27
CA GLN A 57 10.23 4.80 -5.03
C GLN A 57 10.83 5.86 -4.11
N ASN A 58 10.08 6.34 -3.14
CA ASN A 58 10.58 7.29 -2.14
C ASN A 58 11.72 6.69 -1.29
N ALA A 59 11.64 5.42 -0.95
CA ALA A 59 12.70 4.75 -0.23
C ALA A 59 14.01 4.68 -1.04
N ILE A 60 13.94 4.40 -2.34
CA ILE A 60 15.10 4.38 -3.24
C ILE A 60 15.67 5.79 -3.38
N MET A 61 14.82 6.79 -3.59
CA MET A 61 15.20 8.20 -3.72
C MET A 61 15.92 8.68 -2.45
N ASN A 62 15.37 8.40 -1.26
CA ASN A 62 16.02 8.72 0.01
C ASN A 62 17.40 8.03 0.18
N LYS A 63 17.54 6.79 -0.31
CA LYS A 63 18.82 6.10 -0.28
C LYS A 63 19.83 6.69 -1.28
N ALA A 64 19.36 7.08 -2.46
CA ALA A 64 20.17 7.80 -3.45
C ALA A 64 20.62 9.17 -2.90
N ASP A 65 19.74 9.91 -2.23
CA ASP A 65 20.07 11.18 -1.59
C ASP A 65 21.08 11.01 -0.45
N ASN A 66 20.95 9.94 0.34
CA ASN A 66 21.96 9.61 1.36
C ASN A 66 23.33 9.33 0.75
N PHE A 67 23.37 8.58 -0.35
CA PHE A 67 24.62 8.33 -1.09
C PHE A 67 25.20 9.64 -1.62
N ASN A 68 24.40 10.46 -2.29
CA ASN A 68 24.84 11.75 -2.80
C ASN A 68 25.36 12.66 -1.68
N GLY A 69 24.61 12.76 -0.57
CA GLY A 69 25.01 13.54 0.60
C GLY A 69 26.30 13.07 1.25
N TYR A 70 26.54 11.74 1.23
CA TYR A 70 27.79 11.18 1.70
C TYR A 70 28.98 11.68 0.86
N PHE A 71 28.85 11.71 -0.48
CA PHE A 71 29.90 12.18 -1.38
C PHE A 71 29.97 13.71 -1.46
N ASP A 72 28.87 14.43 -1.29
CA ASP A 72 28.90 15.88 -1.07
C ASP A 72 29.76 16.22 0.16
N SER A 73 29.61 15.46 1.23
CA SER A 73 30.39 15.62 2.44
C SER A 73 31.88 15.32 2.22
N LEU A 74 32.19 14.27 1.48
CA LEU A 74 33.56 13.94 1.10
C LEU A 74 34.18 15.06 0.24
N TYR A 75 33.39 15.58 -0.72
CA TYR A 75 33.81 16.70 -1.56
C TYR A 75 34.23 17.92 -0.74
N TYR A 76 33.37 18.38 0.17
CA TYR A 76 33.69 19.52 1.05
C TYR A 76 34.86 19.23 2.00
N ALA A 77 34.95 18.02 2.49
CA ALA A 77 36.04 17.64 3.35
C ALA A 77 37.38 17.72 2.65
N THR A 78 37.46 17.43 1.35
CA THR A 78 38.72 17.53 0.57
C THR A 78 39.15 18.96 0.32
N ASP A 79 38.31 19.98 0.52
CA ASP A 79 38.70 21.38 0.38
C ASP A 79 39.85 21.76 1.32
N SER A 80 39.85 21.24 2.54
CA SER A 80 40.91 21.50 3.51
C SER A 80 42.28 20.99 3.07
N ILE A 81 42.32 19.95 2.26
CA ILE A 81 43.54 19.44 1.67
C ILE A 81 43.97 20.27 0.45
N ILE A 82 43.02 20.46 -0.45
CA ILE A 82 43.24 21.09 -1.77
C ILE A 82 43.68 22.53 -1.63
N TYR A 83 43.03 23.28 -0.73
CA TYR A 83 43.29 24.72 -0.52
C TYR A 83 44.29 24.99 0.59
N SER A 84 44.89 23.96 1.19
CA SER A 84 45.97 24.13 2.16
C SER A 84 47.18 24.84 1.50
N ASP A 85 47.70 25.89 2.14
CA ASP A 85 48.84 26.64 1.67
C ASP A 85 50.05 25.74 1.40
N ILE A 86 50.27 24.75 2.26
CA ILE A 86 51.37 23.79 2.13
C ILE A 86 51.17 22.94 0.87
N THR A 87 49.96 22.37 0.66
CA THR A 87 49.63 21.57 -0.52
C THR A 87 49.83 22.41 -1.79
N GLN A 88 49.37 23.62 -1.82
CA GLN A 88 49.47 24.53 -2.96
C GLN A 88 50.94 24.87 -3.24
N GLN A 89 51.74 25.23 -2.24
CA GLN A 89 53.15 25.56 -2.40
C GLN A 89 53.97 24.37 -2.88
N LEU A 90 53.73 23.16 -2.33
CA LEU A 90 54.47 21.94 -2.74
C LEU A 90 54.16 21.58 -4.18
N LEU A 91 52.89 21.65 -4.61
CA LEU A 91 52.52 21.31 -5.98
C LEU A 91 52.99 22.37 -6.98
N GLN A 92 53.06 23.65 -6.60
CA GLN A 92 53.57 24.73 -7.45
C GLN A 92 55.10 24.62 -7.71
N LYS A 93 55.87 24.08 -6.76
CA LYS A 93 57.32 23.89 -6.96
C LYS A 93 57.66 23.02 -8.17
N ASN A 94 56.74 22.09 -8.54
CA ASN A 94 56.84 21.18 -9.70
C ASN A 94 58.23 20.54 -9.87
N VAL A 95 58.88 20.23 -8.76
CA VAL A 95 60.21 19.59 -8.75
C VAL A 95 60.03 18.09 -8.94
N THR A 96 60.66 17.50 -9.95
CA THR A 96 60.63 16.08 -10.30
C THR A 96 62.00 15.44 -10.24
N PRO A 97 62.28 14.43 -9.40
CA PRO A 97 61.40 13.93 -8.34
C PRO A 97 61.31 14.88 -7.17
N PRO A 98 60.22 14.86 -6.38
CA PRO A 98 60.08 15.73 -5.19
C PRO A 98 61.18 15.40 -4.17
N SER A 99 61.58 16.43 -3.41
CA SER A 99 62.57 16.21 -2.33
C SER A 99 61.99 15.27 -1.27
N PRO A 100 62.80 14.46 -0.58
CA PRO A 100 62.32 13.60 0.50
C PRO A 100 61.56 14.36 1.59
N ASP A 101 61.93 15.59 1.90
CA ASP A 101 61.29 16.45 2.90
C ASP A 101 59.92 16.90 2.42
N ASP A 102 59.78 17.34 1.15
CA ASP A 102 58.50 17.72 0.56
C ASP A 102 57.53 16.51 0.49
N GLN A 103 58.06 15.33 0.18
CA GLN A 103 57.30 14.09 0.13
C GLN A 103 56.80 13.70 1.54
N SER A 104 57.66 13.79 2.56
CA SER A 104 57.27 13.50 3.95
C SER A 104 56.18 14.48 4.41
N LEU A 105 56.40 15.76 4.17
CA LEU A 105 55.45 16.80 4.60
C LEU A 105 54.05 16.61 4.01
N LEU A 106 53.94 16.34 2.72
CA LEU A 106 52.64 16.11 2.08
C LEU A 106 51.99 14.82 2.56
N THR A 107 52.79 13.76 2.75
CA THR A 107 52.34 12.48 3.30
C THR A 107 51.78 12.67 4.72
N ASP A 108 52.45 13.45 5.56
CA ASP A 108 52.02 13.75 6.93
C ASP A 108 50.71 14.53 6.95
N ILE A 109 50.48 15.48 6.03
CA ILE A 109 49.23 16.20 5.88
C ILE A 109 48.11 15.23 5.52
N LEU A 110 48.33 14.37 4.53
CA LEU A 110 47.34 13.39 4.11
C LEU A 110 47.06 12.36 5.23
N TYR A 111 48.06 11.94 5.97
CA TYR A 111 47.90 11.06 7.13
C TYR A 111 47.11 11.72 8.24
N ASN A 112 47.45 12.95 8.61
CA ASN A 112 46.73 13.71 9.63
C ASN A 112 45.27 13.94 9.22
N TYR A 113 45.00 14.20 7.96
CA TYR A 113 43.65 14.31 7.44
C TYR A 113 42.87 13.00 7.55
N MET A 114 43.49 11.89 7.18
CA MET A 114 42.87 10.58 7.22
C MET A 114 42.54 10.09 8.63
N TYR A 115 43.42 10.38 9.60
CA TYR A 115 43.30 9.81 10.95
C TYR A 115 42.97 10.81 12.07
N HIS A 116 43.21 12.11 11.87
CA HIS A 116 43.13 13.10 12.96
C HIS A 116 42.17 14.29 12.67
N SER A 117 41.50 14.35 11.54
CA SER A 117 40.59 15.45 11.26
C SER A 117 39.31 15.30 12.09
N SER A 118 39.48 15.49 13.39
CA SER A 118 38.38 15.48 14.37
C SER A 118 37.48 16.75 14.33
N SER A 119 37.77 17.70 13.47
CA SER A 119 37.10 19.01 13.45
C SER A 119 35.96 19.15 12.46
N SER A 120 35.62 18.14 11.69
CA SER A 120 34.47 18.16 10.80
C SER A 120 33.39 17.19 11.26
N TYR A 121 32.21 17.68 11.55
CA TYR A 121 31.01 16.92 11.88
C TYR A 121 30.68 15.81 10.87
N VAL A 122 31.27 15.85 9.70
CA VAL A 122 31.12 14.90 8.60
C VAL A 122 31.93 13.63 8.79
N ILE A 123 33.10 13.71 9.45
CA ILE A 123 34.02 12.57 9.59
C ILE A 123 33.73 11.76 10.86
N ASN A 124 32.97 12.29 11.81
CA ASN A 124 32.61 11.54 13.03
C ASN A 124 31.76 10.30 12.77
N SER A 125 31.01 10.24 11.67
CA SER A 125 30.34 9.00 11.23
C SER A 125 31.31 8.00 10.57
N TRP A 126 32.51 8.43 10.19
CA TRP A 126 33.55 7.63 9.53
C TRP A 126 34.53 7.00 10.52
N THR A 127 34.61 7.51 11.76
CA THR A 127 35.63 7.12 12.74
C THR A 127 35.47 5.69 13.24
N ILE A 128 34.28 5.07 13.13
CA ILE A 128 34.06 3.70 13.58
C ILE A 128 34.40 2.68 12.47
N ASN A 129 34.21 3.06 11.19
CA ASN A 129 34.52 2.23 10.04
C ASN A 129 35.07 3.10 8.89
N ASN A 130 36.28 3.65 9.06
CA ASN A 130 36.86 4.51 8.03
C ASN A 130 36.88 3.79 6.66
N PRO A 131 36.10 4.20 5.66
CA PRO A 131 36.05 3.56 4.36
C PRO A 131 37.21 3.95 3.46
N ILE A 132 38.02 4.95 3.88
CA ILE A 132 39.19 5.39 3.13
C ILE A 132 40.31 4.36 3.28
N VAL A 133 40.66 3.75 2.18
CA VAL A 133 41.78 2.78 2.10
C VAL A 133 43.10 3.50 1.85
N THR A 134 43.10 4.45 0.92
CA THR A 134 44.24 5.24 0.56
C THR A 134 43.84 6.64 0.18
N LEU A 135 44.58 7.62 0.61
CA LEU A 135 44.47 9.01 0.20
C LEU A 135 45.78 9.41 -0.46
N SER A 136 45.75 9.91 -1.68
CA SER A 136 46.97 10.27 -2.42
C SER A 136 46.77 11.52 -3.26
N ILE A 137 47.85 12.24 -3.45
CA ILE A 137 47.94 13.35 -4.40
C ILE A 137 48.98 13.01 -5.45
N GLN A 138 48.66 13.30 -6.70
CA GLN A 138 49.58 13.20 -7.80
C GLN A 138 49.81 14.60 -8.37
N ASN A 139 51.08 15.03 -8.53
CA ASN A 139 51.39 16.32 -9.12
C ASN A 139 51.18 16.29 -10.67
N ALA A 140 51.26 17.44 -11.32
CA ALA A 140 51.11 17.54 -12.76
C ALA A 140 52.16 16.72 -13.56
N ALA A 141 53.29 16.41 -12.97
CA ALA A 141 54.36 15.58 -13.55
C ALA A 141 54.15 14.07 -13.37
N GLY A 142 53.17 13.67 -12.54
CA GLY A 142 52.87 12.25 -12.29
C GLY A 142 53.49 11.66 -11.04
N ASP A 143 54.19 12.46 -10.22
CA ASP A 143 54.74 11.99 -8.94
C ASP A 143 53.63 11.81 -7.92
N LEU A 144 53.64 10.67 -7.20
CA LEU A 144 52.59 10.28 -6.26
C LEU A 144 53.06 10.42 -4.82
N TYR A 145 52.20 11.09 -4.02
CA TYR A 145 52.28 11.21 -2.57
C TYR A 145 51.09 10.46 -1.94
N ALA A 146 51.33 9.62 -0.94
CA ALA A 146 50.25 8.78 -0.41
C ALA A 146 50.37 8.53 1.10
N THR A 147 49.22 8.28 1.76
CA THR A 147 49.14 8.05 3.20
C THR A 147 49.66 6.72 3.69
N SER A 148 49.83 5.76 2.82
CA SER A 148 50.33 4.43 3.17
C SER A 148 51.40 3.99 2.21
N ALA A 149 52.23 3.01 2.65
CA ALA A 149 53.15 2.31 1.77
C ALA A 149 52.36 1.59 0.67
N ILE A 150 52.07 2.34 -0.40
CA ILE A 150 51.36 1.78 -1.55
C ILE A 150 52.25 0.72 -2.18
N TYR A 151 51.75 -0.52 -2.28
CA TYR A 151 52.43 -1.57 -3.02
C TYR A 151 52.63 -1.11 -4.47
N ASN A 152 53.71 -1.51 -5.08
CA ASN A 152 54.06 -1.11 -6.45
C ASN A 152 52.94 -1.33 -7.45
N THR A 153 52.12 -2.34 -7.24
CA THR A 153 50.91 -2.64 -8.06
C THR A 153 49.83 -1.56 -7.95
N GLU A 154 49.58 -1.06 -6.74
CA GLU A 154 48.60 0.01 -6.50
C GLU A 154 49.10 1.35 -7.03
N LYS A 155 50.39 1.65 -6.86
CA LYS A 155 51.02 2.84 -7.44
C LYS A 155 50.91 2.83 -8.97
N LYS A 156 51.21 1.68 -9.58
CA LYS A 156 51.07 1.51 -11.03
C LYS A 156 49.61 1.74 -11.46
N ARG A 157 48.64 1.15 -10.75
CA ARG A 157 47.22 1.30 -11.06
C ARG A 157 46.73 2.73 -10.93
N THR A 158 47.10 3.43 -9.86
CA THR A 158 46.76 4.83 -9.66
C THR A 158 47.31 5.71 -10.78
N ASN A 159 48.51 5.46 -11.25
CA ASN A 159 49.11 6.17 -12.37
C ASN A 159 48.39 5.87 -13.71
N GLU A 160 48.01 4.63 -13.94
CA GLU A 160 47.23 4.25 -15.11
C GLU A 160 45.86 4.96 -15.12
N LEU A 161 45.17 4.97 -13.99
CA LEU A 161 43.86 5.67 -13.84
C LEU A 161 44.01 7.17 -14.01
N PHE A 162 45.08 7.77 -13.50
CA PHE A 162 45.41 9.18 -13.74
C PHE A 162 45.52 9.49 -15.23
N GLY A 163 46.27 8.67 -15.97
CA GLY A 163 46.45 8.84 -17.41
C GLY A 163 45.14 8.70 -18.19
N LEU A 164 44.28 7.77 -17.76
CA LEU A 164 43.01 7.49 -18.40
C LEU A 164 41.95 8.56 -18.13
N LEU A 165 41.89 9.09 -16.91
CA LEU A 165 40.78 9.90 -16.41
C LEU A 165 41.10 11.39 -16.32
N LYS A 166 42.36 11.79 -16.53
CA LYS A 166 42.82 13.17 -16.38
C LYS A 166 41.96 14.17 -17.13
N ASP A 167 41.68 13.91 -18.39
CA ASP A 167 40.90 14.83 -19.23
C ASP A 167 39.46 14.94 -18.74
N ASN A 168 38.85 13.83 -18.33
CA ASN A 168 37.50 13.82 -17.80
C ASN A 168 37.39 14.59 -16.47
N ILE A 169 38.40 14.39 -15.58
CA ILE A 169 38.43 15.03 -14.25
C ILE A 169 38.73 16.53 -14.38
N THR A 170 39.64 16.91 -15.27
CA THR A 170 39.97 18.33 -15.49
C THR A 170 38.80 19.09 -16.12
N ALA A 171 38.04 18.46 -16.98
CA ALA A 171 36.83 19.04 -17.57
C ALA A 171 35.74 19.39 -16.51
N LEU A 172 35.80 18.77 -15.34
CA LEU A 172 34.88 19.05 -14.24
C LEU A 172 35.28 20.25 -13.37
N HIS A 173 36.40 20.94 -13.70
CA HIS A 173 36.85 22.17 -13.02
C HIS A 173 36.86 22.06 -11.48
N GLY A 174 37.47 20.98 -10.92
CA GLY A 174 37.60 20.75 -9.50
C GLY A 174 36.39 20.15 -8.79
N GLN A 175 35.34 19.78 -9.52
CA GLN A 175 34.26 18.95 -8.98
C GLN A 175 34.76 17.53 -8.73
N GLY A 176 34.07 16.82 -7.82
CA GLY A 176 34.39 15.44 -7.51
C GLY A 176 33.94 14.49 -8.62
N TYR A 177 34.77 13.52 -8.92
CA TYR A 177 34.45 12.44 -9.88
C TYR A 177 34.60 11.09 -9.22
N LEU A 178 33.55 10.29 -9.24
CA LEU A 178 33.56 8.91 -8.77
C LEU A 178 33.79 7.95 -9.92
N PHE A 179 34.68 7.02 -9.71
CA PHE A 179 35.03 5.99 -10.68
C PHE A 179 35.11 4.61 -10.02
N TRP A 180 34.39 3.64 -10.58
CA TRP A 180 34.51 2.25 -10.21
C TRP A 180 35.55 1.56 -11.05
N ASP A 181 36.63 1.12 -10.40
CA ASP A 181 37.64 0.33 -11.06
C ASP A 181 37.33 -1.17 -10.95
N ILE A 182 36.92 -1.77 -12.05
CA ILE A 182 36.54 -3.18 -12.15
C ILE A 182 37.72 -4.08 -11.82
N GLN A 183 38.94 -3.70 -12.22
CA GLN A 183 40.15 -4.51 -12.03
C GLN A 183 40.55 -4.64 -10.56
N SER A 184 40.52 -3.54 -9.82
CA SER A 184 40.86 -3.52 -8.38
C SER A 184 39.60 -3.73 -7.50
N ARG A 185 38.39 -3.77 -8.07
CA ARG A 185 37.11 -3.78 -7.35
C ARG A 185 37.06 -2.71 -6.26
N SER A 186 37.47 -1.51 -6.60
CA SER A 186 37.56 -0.39 -5.68
C SER A 186 36.89 0.84 -6.25
N LEU A 187 36.31 1.62 -5.37
CA LEU A 187 35.73 2.92 -5.70
C LEU A 187 36.79 3.98 -5.49
N TYR A 188 37.00 4.82 -6.48
CA TYR A 188 37.89 5.97 -6.41
C TYR A 188 37.07 7.27 -6.48
N PHE A 189 37.44 8.22 -5.62
CA PHE A 189 36.98 9.58 -5.70
C PHE A 189 38.15 10.45 -6.14
N PHE A 190 38.01 11.12 -7.26
CA PHE A 190 39.03 11.99 -7.85
C PHE A 190 38.58 13.43 -7.79
N ARG A 191 39.57 14.32 -7.60
CA ARG A 191 39.37 15.74 -7.65
C ARG A 191 40.61 16.47 -8.19
N ALA A 192 40.41 17.32 -9.23
CA ALA A 192 41.51 18.13 -9.78
C ALA A 192 41.88 19.25 -8.80
N ILE A 193 43.17 19.50 -8.64
CA ILE A 193 43.73 20.57 -7.85
C ILE A 193 44.21 21.67 -8.79
N TYR A 194 43.67 22.86 -8.61
CA TYR A 194 44.06 24.05 -9.36
C TYR A 194 44.73 25.06 -8.45
N ASN A 195 45.50 25.95 -9.05
CA ASN A 195 46.16 27.02 -8.34
C ASN A 195 45.09 27.97 -7.71
N ASN A 196 45.24 28.27 -6.42
CA ASN A 196 44.31 29.15 -5.70
C ASN A 196 44.68 30.65 -5.85
N GLN A 197 45.79 30.99 -6.52
CA GLN A 197 46.14 32.38 -6.75
C GLN A 197 45.29 32.97 -7.86
N ILE A 198 44.74 34.17 -7.60
CA ILE A 198 43.76 34.85 -8.48
C ILE A 198 44.26 35.03 -9.93
N SER A 199 45.58 35.16 -10.11
CA SER A 199 46.22 35.31 -11.41
C SER A 199 46.43 34.01 -12.20
N GLN A 200 46.21 32.83 -11.57
CA GLN A 200 46.58 31.51 -12.12
C GLN A 200 45.51 30.44 -11.78
N THR A 201 44.25 30.83 -11.61
CA THR A 201 43.18 29.91 -11.14
C THR A 201 42.95 28.72 -12.05
N ASP A 202 43.31 28.77 -13.32
CA ASP A 202 43.15 27.69 -14.32
C ASP A 202 44.37 26.78 -14.43
N GLN A 203 45.43 27.10 -13.68
CA GLN A 203 46.65 26.26 -13.71
C GLN A 203 46.39 24.95 -12.95
N PHE A 204 46.39 23.83 -13.67
CA PHE A 204 46.30 22.50 -13.07
C PHE A 204 47.62 22.18 -12.33
N LEU A 205 47.49 21.87 -11.05
CA LEU A 205 48.64 21.55 -10.17
C LEU A 205 48.77 20.04 -9.92
N GLY A 206 47.64 19.34 -9.91
CA GLY A 206 47.65 17.91 -9.61
C GLY A 206 46.24 17.32 -9.42
N LEU A 207 46.22 16.09 -8.98
CA LEU A 207 45.02 15.31 -8.75
C LEU A 207 45.02 14.71 -7.36
N LEU A 208 43.96 14.96 -6.61
CA LEU A 208 43.64 14.23 -5.39
C LEU A 208 42.90 12.95 -5.74
N SER A 209 43.33 11.82 -5.23
CA SER A 209 42.61 10.55 -5.34
C SER A 209 42.41 9.89 -3.97
N ILE A 210 41.16 9.46 -3.75
CA ILE A 210 40.75 8.73 -2.54
C ILE A 210 40.23 7.37 -2.98
N ARG A 211 40.92 6.32 -2.56
CA ARG A 211 40.47 4.95 -2.75
C ARG A 211 39.57 4.56 -1.58
N LEU A 212 38.39 4.12 -1.87
CA LEU A 212 37.35 3.75 -0.90
C LEU A 212 37.12 2.25 -0.90
N SER A 213 36.86 1.72 0.28
CA SER A 213 36.38 0.34 0.44
C SER A 213 34.98 0.17 -0.13
N SER A 214 34.67 -1.01 -0.68
CA SER A 214 33.33 -1.35 -1.13
C SER A 214 32.24 -1.24 -0.04
N ARG A 215 32.63 -1.22 1.23
CA ARG A 215 31.70 -0.96 2.35
C ARG A 215 31.00 0.38 2.25
N VAL A 216 31.58 1.36 1.56
CA VAL A 216 30.98 2.66 1.36
C VAL A 216 29.57 2.59 0.73
N PHE A 217 29.35 1.60 -0.13
CA PHE A 217 28.02 1.39 -0.71
C PHE A 217 26.98 0.96 0.33
N ALA A 218 27.34 0.09 1.26
CA ALA A 218 26.46 -0.32 2.35
C ALA A 218 26.23 0.81 3.35
N ASP A 219 27.30 1.49 3.75
CA ASP A 219 27.24 2.53 4.77
C ASP A 219 26.48 3.77 4.27
N SER A 220 26.69 4.18 3.01
CA SER A 220 26.04 5.34 2.41
C SER A 220 24.52 5.20 2.32
N ILE A 221 24.01 3.99 2.11
CA ILE A 221 22.57 3.74 2.08
C ILE A 221 22.03 3.27 3.44
N GLY A 222 22.88 3.19 4.48
CA GLY A 222 22.50 2.70 5.81
C GLY A 222 21.94 1.28 5.75
N TYR A 223 22.59 0.39 5.00
CA TYR A 223 22.17 -1.00 4.87
C TYR A 223 22.58 -1.79 6.11
N HIS A 224 21.62 -2.00 7.00
CA HIS A 224 21.75 -2.89 8.16
C HIS A 224 20.83 -4.08 7.96
N SER A 225 21.36 -5.17 7.40
CA SER A 225 20.70 -6.47 7.17
C SER A 225 19.17 -6.62 7.15
N SER A 226 18.65 -6.96 6.04
CA SER A 226 17.69 -8.01 5.63
C SER A 226 16.30 -8.15 6.27
N SER A 227 15.65 -7.14 6.83
CA SER A 227 14.22 -7.26 7.16
C SER A 227 13.27 -6.53 6.18
N SER A 228 13.83 -5.78 5.24
CA SER A 228 13.03 -5.02 4.27
C SER A 228 12.58 -5.87 3.08
N SER A 229 11.38 -5.60 2.58
CA SER A 229 10.86 -6.17 1.33
C SER A 229 11.64 -5.70 0.09
N THR A 230 12.49 -4.67 0.26
CA THR A 230 13.31 -4.05 -0.77
C THR A 230 14.77 -4.32 -0.47
N SER A 231 15.49 -4.83 -1.45
CA SER A 231 16.94 -4.98 -1.45
C SER A 231 17.55 -3.99 -2.44
N TYR A 232 18.84 -3.74 -2.35
CA TYR A 232 19.50 -2.73 -3.16
C TYR A 232 20.66 -3.33 -3.94
N CYS A 233 20.90 -2.77 -5.12
CA CYS A 233 22.05 -3.09 -5.94
C CYS A 233 22.59 -1.81 -6.57
N PHE A 234 23.91 -1.60 -6.56
CA PHE A 234 24.56 -0.54 -7.29
C PHE A 234 25.04 -1.09 -8.63
N VAL A 235 24.67 -0.39 -9.68
CA VAL A 235 24.97 -0.78 -11.05
C VAL A 235 25.58 0.42 -11.77
N THR A 236 26.48 0.19 -12.71
CA THR A 236 26.92 1.28 -13.62
C THR A 236 25.83 1.58 -14.61
N THR A 237 25.90 2.75 -15.26
CA THR A 237 24.98 3.10 -16.37
C THR A 237 25.07 2.11 -17.55
N GLU A 238 26.16 1.36 -17.64
CA GLU A 238 26.39 0.30 -18.64
C GLU A 238 25.84 -1.06 -18.23
N GLY A 239 25.29 -1.17 -17.01
CA GLY A 239 24.67 -2.39 -16.50
C GLY A 239 25.62 -3.34 -15.74
N GLU A 240 26.85 -2.92 -15.41
CA GLU A 240 27.75 -3.71 -14.61
C GLU A 240 27.43 -3.64 -13.12
N ILE A 241 27.42 -4.77 -12.44
CA ILE A 241 27.14 -4.85 -11.00
C ILE A 241 28.37 -4.40 -10.21
N VAL A 242 28.18 -3.33 -9.46
CA VAL A 242 29.20 -2.76 -8.58
C VAL A 242 29.14 -3.37 -7.17
N SER A 243 27.93 -3.41 -6.61
CA SER A 243 27.70 -3.99 -5.29
C SER A 243 26.26 -4.50 -5.18
N ASN A 244 26.12 -5.75 -4.75
CA ASN A 244 24.82 -6.42 -4.66
C ASN A 244 24.50 -6.76 -3.20
N PHE A 245 23.45 -6.15 -2.67
CA PHE A 245 22.92 -6.39 -1.33
C PHE A 245 21.60 -7.21 -1.35
N SER A 246 21.30 -7.83 -2.49
CA SER A 246 20.13 -8.69 -2.64
C SER A 246 20.48 -10.17 -2.44
N LEU A 247 19.45 -11.00 -2.42
CA LEU A 247 19.59 -12.46 -2.42
C LEU A 247 19.68 -13.03 -3.85
N LEU A 248 19.57 -12.17 -4.86
CA LEU A 248 19.66 -12.56 -6.27
C LEU A 248 21.13 -12.66 -6.69
N SER A 249 21.39 -13.47 -7.70
CA SER A 249 22.71 -13.51 -8.33
C SER A 249 22.98 -12.22 -9.12
N ASP A 250 24.24 -11.93 -9.39
CA ASP A 250 24.60 -10.75 -10.18
C ASP A 250 24.02 -10.82 -11.60
N SER A 251 23.92 -12.01 -12.19
CA SER A 251 23.27 -12.22 -13.48
C SER A 251 21.77 -11.90 -13.45
N ASP A 252 21.07 -12.31 -12.37
CA ASP A 252 19.65 -11.99 -12.20
C ASP A 252 19.43 -10.50 -11.98
N CYS A 253 20.33 -9.85 -11.24
CA CYS A 253 20.31 -8.40 -11.05
C CYS A 253 20.53 -7.66 -12.37
N GLN A 254 21.41 -8.14 -13.23
CA GLN A 254 21.68 -7.56 -14.54
C GLN A 254 20.49 -7.74 -15.49
N GLU A 255 19.84 -8.91 -15.48
CA GLU A 255 18.61 -9.13 -16.22
C GLU A 255 17.49 -8.23 -15.73
N LEU A 256 17.37 -8.06 -14.41
CA LEU A 256 16.38 -7.19 -13.79
C LEU A 256 16.62 -5.71 -14.14
N PHE A 257 17.87 -5.28 -14.21
CA PHE A 257 18.24 -3.92 -14.64
C PHE A 257 17.80 -3.65 -16.07
N ASN A 258 18.01 -4.62 -16.98
CA ASN A 258 17.65 -4.46 -18.40
C ASN A 258 16.15 -4.52 -18.66
N ASN A 259 15.44 -5.40 -17.95
CA ASN A 259 14.03 -5.71 -18.21
C ASN A 259 13.05 -5.09 -17.20
N ASN A 260 13.52 -4.51 -16.11
CA ASN A 260 12.76 -3.99 -14.96
C ASN A 260 11.85 -5.03 -14.27
N ARG A 261 11.81 -6.27 -14.74
CA ARG A 261 11.01 -7.36 -14.17
C ARG A 261 11.70 -8.70 -14.37
N LEU A 262 11.63 -9.53 -13.34
CA LEU A 262 12.17 -10.89 -13.35
C LEU A 262 11.22 -11.83 -12.60
N THR A 263 10.98 -13.01 -13.14
CA THR A 263 10.24 -14.08 -12.45
C THR A 263 11.20 -15.22 -12.16
N LEU A 264 11.49 -15.45 -10.89
CA LEU A 264 12.43 -16.49 -10.45
C LEU A 264 11.76 -17.37 -9.37
N HIS A 265 11.77 -18.70 -9.54
CA HIS A 265 11.22 -19.67 -8.57
C HIS A 265 9.79 -19.32 -8.07
N ALA A 266 8.90 -18.92 -8.99
CA ALA A 266 7.51 -18.49 -8.70
C ALA A 266 7.38 -17.15 -7.91
N TYR A 267 8.47 -16.42 -7.72
CA TYR A 267 8.44 -15.06 -7.18
C TYR A 267 8.62 -14.05 -8.31
N ASN A 268 7.83 -13.00 -8.26
CA ASN A 268 7.96 -11.86 -9.16
C ASN A 268 8.79 -10.78 -8.47
N TYR A 269 9.80 -10.32 -9.19
CA TYR A 269 10.64 -9.20 -8.78
C TYR A 269 10.46 -8.08 -9.78
N HIS A 270 10.49 -6.85 -9.30
CA HIS A 270 10.61 -5.68 -10.14
C HIS A 270 11.67 -4.75 -9.57
N ALA A 271 12.25 -3.94 -10.43
CA ALA A 271 13.24 -2.97 -10.07
C ALA A 271 12.75 -1.55 -10.34
N ASN A 272 13.08 -0.67 -9.42
CA ASN A 272 13.06 0.77 -9.65
C ASN A 272 14.49 1.27 -9.53
N SER A 273 14.90 2.17 -10.40
CA SER A 273 16.25 2.68 -10.47
C SER A 273 16.29 4.20 -10.33
N GLN A 274 17.34 4.70 -9.69
CA GLN A 274 17.62 6.12 -9.53
C GLN A 274 19.07 6.40 -9.87
N GLU A 275 19.32 7.31 -10.80
CA GLU A 275 20.67 7.77 -11.11
C GLU A 275 21.25 8.58 -9.94
N LEU A 276 22.54 8.40 -9.72
CA LEU A 276 23.28 9.08 -8.67
C LEU A 276 24.00 10.31 -9.24
N LYS A 277 24.18 11.33 -8.39
CA LYS A 277 24.81 12.60 -8.78
C LYS A 277 26.30 12.42 -9.17
N TYR A 278 26.98 11.52 -8.51
CA TYR A 278 28.40 11.30 -8.69
C TYR A 278 28.69 10.02 -9.46
N GLY A 279 29.56 10.10 -10.45
CA GLY A 279 29.92 8.95 -11.28
C GLY A 279 28.79 8.47 -12.19
N ASN A 280 29.06 7.37 -12.88
CA ASN A 280 28.08 6.72 -13.75
C ASN A 280 27.40 5.58 -13.01
N PHE A 281 26.71 5.90 -11.89
CA PHE A 281 26.09 4.89 -11.05
C PHE A 281 24.57 5.07 -11.01
N VAL A 282 23.91 3.93 -10.91
CA VAL A 282 22.48 3.80 -10.70
C VAL A 282 22.25 2.96 -9.46
N LEU A 283 21.48 3.48 -8.53
CA LEU A 283 20.95 2.71 -7.41
C LEU A 283 19.68 2.02 -7.84
N MET A 284 19.71 0.70 -7.87
CA MET A 284 18.55 -0.15 -8.18
C MET A 284 17.97 -0.71 -6.89
N GLY A 285 16.69 -0.44 -6.65
CA GLY A 285 15.91 -1.06 -5.59
C GLY A 285 15.18 -2.27 -6.14
N ILE A 286 15.48 -3.45 -5.60
CA ILE A 286 14.89 -4.73 -5.99
C ILE A 286 13.76 -5.07 -5.04
N ILE A 287 12.57 -5.23 -5.57
CA ILE A 287 11.34 -5.41 -4.82
C ILE A 287 10.79 -6.80 -5.09
N ASN A 288 10.58 -7.58 -4.02
CA ASN A 288 9.89 -8.87 -4.11
C ASN A 288 8.40 -8.65 -3.88
N ASP A 289 7.58 -8.79 -4.93
CA ASP A 289 6.13 -8.55 -4.91
C ASP A 289 5.41 -9.40 -3.85
N SER A 290 5.80 -10.66 -3.70
CA SER A 290 5.16 -11.56 -2.75
C SER A 290 5.38 -11.14 -1.30
N LYS A 291 6.57 -10.66 -0.96
CA LYS A 291 6.90 -10.15 0.38
C LYS A 291 6.22 -8.79 0.62
N LEU A 292 6.25 -7.92 -0.39
CA LEU A 292 5.67 -6.59 -0.32
C LEU A 292 4.16 -6.65 -0.04
N TYR A 293 3.45 -7.52 -0.74
CA TYR A 293 2.00 -7.62 -0.62
C TYR A 293 1.52 -8.56 0.49
N ALA A 294 2.40 -9.36 1.10
CA ALA A 294 2.02 -10.38 2.09
C ALA A 294 1.23 -9.79 3.30
N GLY A 295 1.68 -8.65 3.83
CA GLY A 295 1.00 -7.95 4.92
C GLY A 295 -0.39 -7.46 4.53
N SER A 296 -0.50 -6.89 3.35
CA SER A 296 -1.73 -6.32 2.82
C SER A 296 -2.76 -7.39 2.46
N TYR A 297 -2.34 -8.52 1.92
CA TYR A 297 -3.25 -9.66 1.70
C TYR A 297 -3.78 -10.24 3.01
N ARG A 298 -3.01 -10.18 4.09
CA ARG A 298 -3.47 -10.59 5.42
C ARG A 298 -4.60 -9.68 5.92
N LEU A 299 -4.42 -8.37 5.83
CA LEU A 299 -5.46 -7.39 6.18
C LEU A 299 -6.73 -7.56 5.33
N LEU A 300 -6.57 -7.76 4.03
CA LEU A 300 -7.68 -7.99 3.12
C LEU A 300 -8.47 -9.25 3.50
N ARG A 301 -7.79 -10.33 3.86
CA ARG A 301 -8.43 -11.57 4.34
C ARG A 301 -9.25 -11.32 5.61
N HIS A 302 -8.75 -10.56 6.59
CA HIS A 302 -9.51 -10.20 7.78
C HIS A 302 -10.74 -9.35 7.46
N LEU A 303 -10.64 -8.40 6.52
CA LEU A 303 -11.76 -7.60 6.02
C LEU A 303 -12.85 -8.50 5.41
N LEU A 304 -12.48 -9.45 4.56
CA LEU A 304 -13.43 -10.40 3.96
C LEU A 304 -14.11 -11.28 5.01
N ILE A 305 -13.41 -11.72 6.04
CA ILE A 305 -13.98 -12.48 7.15
C ILE A 305 -15.02 -11.62 7.91
N LEU A 306 -14.70 -10.37 8.22
CA LEU A 306 -15.62 -9.44 8.89
C LEU A 306 -16.90 -9.18 8.05
N ILE A 307 -16.74 -8.96 6.74
CA ILE A 307 -17.88 -8.81 5.82
C ILE A 307 -18.73 -10.10 5.85
N SER A 308 -18.12 -11.26 5.76
CA SER A 308 -18.84 -12.53 5.80
C SER A 308 -19.62 -12.74 7.09
N ILE A 309 -19.04 -12.41 8.24
CA ILE A 309 -19.71 -12.46 9.54
C ILE A 309 -20.91 -11.50 9.58
N SER A 310 -20.73 -10.27 9.07
CA SER A 310 -21.83 -9.28 9.04
C SER A 310 -23.01 -9.74 8.17
N VAL A 311 -22.74 -10.37 7.03
CA VAL A 311 -23.76 -10.96 6.16
C VAL A 311 -24.56 -12.04 6.88
N ILE A 312 -23.86 -12.94 7.59
CA ILE A 312 -24.50 -14.02 8.36
C ILE A 312 -25.38 -13.44 9.47
N LEU A 313 -24.90 -12.45 10.22
CA LEU A 313 -25.66 -11.81 11.30
C LEU A 313 -26.92 -11.09 10.78
N ILE A 314 -26.79 -10.31 9.70
CA ILE A 314 -27.92 -9.59 9.12
C ILE A 314 -28.95 -10.58 8.54
N THR A 315 -28.49 -11.60 7.81
CA THR A 315 -29.38 -12.63 7.29
C THR A 315 -30.09 -13.37 8.42
N GLY A 316 -29.36 -13.73 9.46
CA GLY A 316 -29.92 -14.36 10.66
C GLY A 316 -30.98 -13.49 11.35
N SER A 317 -30.71 -12.20 11.52
CA SER A 317 -31.67 -11.25 12.13
C SER A 317 -32.95 -11.09 11.30
N ILE A 318 -32.84 -11.04 9.97
CA ILE A 318 -33.98 -10.97 9.06
C ILE A 318 -34.83 -12.24 9.16
N ILE A 319 -34.21 -13.42 9.18
CA ILE A 319 -34.91 -14.70 9.34
C ILE A 319 -35.65 -14.75 10.68
N LEU A 320 -35.00 -14.28 11.75
CA LEU A 320 -35.58 -14.27 13.10
C LEU A 320 -36.77 -13.30 13.18
N ALA A 321 -36.62 -12.07 12.72
CA ALA A 321 -37.66 -11.08 12.65
C ALA A 321 -38.88 -11.59 11.83
N TYR A 322 -38.60 -12.20 10.68
CA TYR A 322 -39.62 -12.80 9.84
C TYR A 322 -40.38 -13.95 10.57
N ARG A 323 -39.68 -14.85 11.27
CA ARG A 323 -40.33 -15.92 12.05
C ARG A 323 -41.26 -15.37 13.10
N VAL A 324 -40.86 -14.33 13.83
CA VAL A 324 -41.64 -13.70 14.88
C VAL A 324 -42.91 -13.05 14.27
N ILE A 325 -42.75 -12.21 13.23
CA ILE A 325 -43.88 -11.52 12.60
C ILE A 325 -44.86 -12.52 11.98
N SER A 326 -44.35 -13.48 11.20
CA SER A 326 -45.18 -14.49 10.54
C SER A 326 -45.88 -15.42 11.54
N GLY A 327 -45.23 -15.73 12.66
CA GLY A 327 -45.85 -16.50 13.74
C GLY A 327 -47.06 -15.80 14.34
N ARG A 328 -46.93 -14.51 14.65
CA ARG A 328 -48.01 -13.67 15.17
C ARG A 328 -49.15 -13.51 14.17
N PHE A 329 -48.85 -13.28 12.91
CA PHE A 329 -49.84 -13.18 11.85
C PHE A 329 -50.65 -14.46 11.64
N ASN A 330 -49.99 -15.63 11.67
CA ASN A 330 -50.65 -16.92 11.57
C ASN A 330 -51.57 -17.20 12.80
N GLN A 331 -51.16 -16.78 14.00
CA GLN A 331 -52.00 -16.87 15.19
C GLN A 331 -53.26 -16.03 15.05
N PHE A 332 -53.14 -14.79 14.51
CA PHE A 332 -54.26 -13.91 14.23
C PHE A 332 -55.22 -14.53 13.23
N ILE A 333 -54.72 -15.04 12.08
CA ILE A 333 -55.59 -15.70 11.08
C ILE A 333 -56.28 -16.93 11.66
N ARG A 334 -55.62 -17.76 12.44
CA ARG A 334 -56.22 -18.95 13.07
C ARG A 334 -57.33 -18.56 14.03
N LYS A 335 -57.18 -17.51 14.82
CA LYS A 335 -58.25 -17.02 15.73
C LYS A 335 -59.45 -16.49 14.96
N ILE A 336 -59.26 -15.77 13.86
CA ILE A 336 -60.33 -15.37 12.97
C ILE A 336 -61.10 -16.58 12.41
N SER A 337 -60.35 -17.55 11.86
CA SER A 337 -60.98 -18.72 11.24
C SER A 337 -61.69 -19.63 12.26
N SER A 338 -61.28 -19.67 13.51
CA SER A 338 -61.93 -20.45 14.56
C SER A 338 -63.24 -19.78 15.06
N THR A 339 -63.39 -18.50 14.91
CA THR A 339 -64.62 -17.75 15.33
C THR A 339 -65.78 -18.02 14.39
N ASP A 340 -65.55 -18.32 13.11
CA ASP A 340 -66.64 -18.60 12.12
C ASP A 340 -67.37 -19.92 12.35
N SER A 341 -66.76 -20.90 13.07
CA SER A 341 -67.33 -22.25 13.21
C SER A 341 -68.30 -22.40 14.37
N LEU A 342 -68.52 -21.41 15.24
CA LEU A 342 -69.32 -21.54 16.47
C LEU A 342 -70.55 -20.61 16.56
N GLY A 343 -70.89 -19.83 15.55
CA GLY A 343 -72.09 -18.97 15.52
C GLY A 343 -72.15 -17.86 16.61
N ASN A 344 -71.19 -17.82 17.51
CA ASN A 344 -70.99 -16.77 18.49
C ASN A 344 -69.78 -15.94 18.11
N ALA A 345 -69.94 -14.70 17.74
CA ALA A 345 -68.87 -13.73 17.51
C ALA A 345 -68.06 -13.48 18.78
N ALA A 346 -67.15 -14.41 19.10
CA ALA A 346 -66.24 -14.23 20.23
C ALA A 346 -65.18 -13.22 19.85
N LEU A 347 -65.00 -12.18 20.67
CA LEU A 347 -63.94 -11.18 20.50
C LEU A 347 -62.58 -11.91 20.56
N ILE A 348 -61.70 -11.54 19.63
CA ILE A 348 -60.33 -12.08 19.57
C ILE A 348 -59.50 -11.35 20.63
N HIS A 349 -58.69 -12.12 21.41
CA HIS A 349 -57.74 -11.59 22.38
C HIS A 349 -56.37 -12.21 22.12
N MET A 350 -55.38 -11.40 21.68
CA MET A 350 -54.08 -11.89 21.32
C MET A 350 -52.97 -11.60 22.32
N ASN A 351 -53.23 -10.77 23.31
CA ASN A 351 -52.27 -10.34 24.33
C ASN A 351 -50.91 -9.84 23.74
N VAL A 352 -50.99 -9.06 22.65
CA VAL A 352 -49.84 -8.52 21.88
C VAL A 352 -49.98 -7.01 21.82
N LYS A 353 -48.90 -6.28 22.07
CA LYS A 353 -48.88 -4.80 21.96
C LYS A 353 -48.40 -4.34 20.58
N GLY A 354 -48.77 -3.12 20.19
CA GLY A 354 -48.36 -2.49 18.94
C GLY A 354 -49.36 -2.70 17.80
N GLU A 355 -48.90 -2.76 16.55
CA GLU A 355 -49.74 -2.79 15.34
C GLU A 355 -50.71 -3.99 15.30
N PHE A 356 -50.37 -5.08 15.97
CA PHE A 356 -51.25 -6.25 16.12
C PHE A 356 -52.40 -5.99 17.10
N GLU A 357 -52.21 -5.18 18.13
CA GLU A 357 -53.24 -4.73 19.04
C GLU A 357 -54.26 -3.82 18.31
N GLU A 358 -53.76 -2.93 17.44
CA GLU A 358 -54.58 -2.10 16.61
C GLU A 358 -55.45 -2.92 15.64
N LEU A 359 -54.86 -3.92 14.96
CA LEU A 359 -55.55 -4.87 14.11
C LEU A 359 -56.60 -5.66 14.89
N GLU A 360 -56.33 -6.10 16.11
CA GLU A 360 -57.27 -6.77 17.02
C GLU A 360 -58.49 -5.85 17.32
N ASN A 361 -58.23 -4.60 17.68
CA ASN A 361 -59.25 -3.63 18.02
C ASN A 361 -60.14 -3.31 16.81
N VAL A 362 -59.57 -3.10 15.62
CA VAL A 362 -60.32 -2.86 14.37
C VAL A 362 -61.18 -4.06 14.03
N TYR A 363 -60.65 -5.29 14.10
CA TYR A 363 -61.42 -6.50 13.84
C TYR A 363 -62.56 -6.70 14.84
N ASN A 364 -62.30 -6.54 16.14
CA ASN A 364 -63.30 -6.68 17.18
C ASN A 364 -64.39 -5.63 17.06
N SER A 365 -64.06 -4.38 16.69
CA SER A 365 -65.08 -3.34 16.43
C SER A 365 -65.94 -3.65 15.21
N MET A 366 -65.37 -4.26 14.16
CA MET A 366 -66.08 -4.75 12.99
C MET A 366 -67.04 -5.89 13.37
N LEU A 367 -66.63 -6.86 14.19
CA LEU A 367 -67.48 -7.94 14.67
C LEU A 367 -68.68 -7.41 15.46
N VAL A 368 -68.47 -6.46 16.37
CA VAL A 368 -69.55 -5.82 17.13
C VAL A 368 -70.56 -5.15 16.19
N ARG A 369 -70.08 -4.42 15.18
CA ARG A 369 -70.97 -3.80 14.17
C ARG A 369 -71.75 -4.83 13.38
N VAL A 370 -71.16 -5.89 12.90
CA VAL A 370 -71.83 -6.98 12.18
C VAL A 370 -72.86 -7.62 13.07
N SER A 371 -72.62 -7.91 14.32
CA SER A 371 -73.57 -8.46 15.30
C SER A 371 -74.76 -7.55 15.52
N GLN A 372 -74.51 -6.24 15.68
CA GLN A 372 -75.59 -5.25 15.82
C GLN A 372 -76.50 -5.17 14.58
N LEU A 373 -75.90 -5.17 13.37
CA LEU A 373 -76.64 -5.17 12.11
C LEU A 373 -77.46 -6.45 11.95
N THR A 374 -76.88 -7.61 12.27
CA THR A 374 -77.64 -8.89 12.19
C THR A 374 -78.81 -8.93 13.18
N SER A 375 -78.55 -8.46 14.42
CA SER A 375 -79.63 -8.37 15.41
C SER A 375 -80.75 -7.42 15.00
N SER A 376 -80.42 -6.26 14.38
CA SER A 376 -81.40 -5.31 13.88
C SER A 376 -82.19 -5.86 12.69
N LEU A 377 -81.56 -6.61 11.79
CA LEU A 377 -82.25 -7.31 10.69
C LEU A 377 -83.21 -8.37 11.19
N HIS A 378 -82.81 -9.20 12.16
CA HIS A 378 -83.69 -10.18 12.76
C HIS A 378 -84.89 -9.53 13.46
N ALA A 379 -84.66 -8.43 14.18
CA ALA A 379 -85.78 -7.67 14.81
C ALA A 379 -86.73 -7.11 13.74
N GLN A 380 -86.17 -6.63 12.63
CA GLN A 380 -87.00 -6.09 11.54
C GLN A 380 -87.74 -7.21 10.79
N GLU A 381 -87.13 -8.39 10.57
CA GLU A 381 -87.83 -9.55 10.01
C GLU A 381 -88.95 -10.06 10.93
N LEU A 382 -88.75 -10.14 12.24
CA LEU A 382 -89.79 -10.50 13.22
C LEU A 382 -90.93 -9.48 13.18
N ALA A 383 -90.62 -8.19 13.23
CA ALA A 383 -91.61 -7.15 13.14
C ALA A 383 -92.42 -7.20 11.84
N THR A 384 -91.76 -7.53 10.71
CA THR A 384 -92.46 -7.71 9.43
C THR A 384 -93.34 -8.93 9.45
N LYS A 385 -92.91 -10.08 10.00
CA LYS A 385 -93.73 -11.27 10.14
C LYS A 385 -94.92 -11.08 11.09
N ASP A 386 -94.67 -10.37 12.20
CA ASP A 386 -95.75 -10.02 13.12
C ASP A 386 -96.81 -9.11 12.44
N ALA A 387 -96.36 -8.15 11.63
CA ALA A 387 -97.28 -7.31 10.83
C ALA A 387 -98.00 -8.11 9.75
N GLU A 388 -97.37 -9.05 9.09
CA GLU A 388 -97.99 -9.98 8.14
C GLU A 388 -99.04 -10.85 8.83
N LEU A 389 -98.68 -11.43 9.99
CA LEU A 389 -99.66 -12.23 10.78
C LEU A 389 -100.81 -11.38 11.24
N ALA A 390 -100.60 -10.16 11.74
CA ALA A 390 -101.66 -9.25 12.14
C ALA A 390 -102.59 -8.89 10.94
N SER A 391 -102.01 -8.70 9.75
CA SER A 391 -102.77 -8.49 8.52
C SER A 391 -103.56 -9.73 8.13
N LEU A 392 -103.04 -10.91 8.23
CA LEU A 392 -103.72 -12.18 8.00
C LEU A 392 -104.86 -12.39 9.01
N TYR A 393 -104.64 -12.10 10.29
CA TYR A 393 -105.68 -12.14 11.31
C TYR A 393 -106.81 -11.11 11.04
N ALA A 394 -106.41 -9.93 10.57
CA ALA A 394 -107.45 -8.90 10.21
C ALA A 394 -108.26 -9.28 8.95
N GLN A 395 -107.73 -10.13 8.08
CA GLN A 395 -108.38 -10.68 6.91
C GLN A 395 -109.34 -11.83 7.27
N ILE A 396 -109.17 -12.49 8.44
CA ILE A 396 -110.11 -13.45 8.97
C ILE A 396 -111.27 -12.63 9.52
N ASN A 397 -112.33 -12.46 8.71
CA ASN A 397 -113.52 -11.65 8.92
C ASN A 397 -114.09 -12.02 10.32
N PRO A 398 -114.17 -11.12 11.31
CA PRO A 398 -114.78 -11.41 12.63
C PRO A 398 -116.25 -11.71 12.62
N HIS A 399 -116.84 -11.63 11.45
CA HIS A 399 -118.23 -11.92 11.27
C HIS A 399 -118.59 -13.42 11.28
N PHE A 400 -117.62 -14.35 11.29
CA PHE A 400 -117.85 -15.81 11.35
C PHE A 400 -118.07 -16.37 12.75
N PHE A 401 -117.75 -15.61 13.84
CA PHE A 401 -117.89 -16.10 15.20
C PHE A 401 -119.05 -15.56 16.00
N VAL A 402 -120.02 -14.90 15.32
CA VAL A 402 -121.25 -14.44 15.94
C VAL A 402 -122.47 -15.07 15.30
N GLN A 403 -122.48 -16.39 15.12
CA GLN A 403 -123.70 -17.19 14.88
C GLN A 403 -123.45 -18.60 15.44
N TYR A 404 -123.64 -18.74 16.75
CA TYR A 404 -124.35 -19.80 17.49
C TYR A 404 -124.45 -19.41 18.95
#